data_99ebf329aeeb4504a76df9f1c920f16e
#
_entry.id   99ebf329aeeb4504a76df9f1c920f16e
#
_cell.length_a   1.000
_cell.length_b   1.000
_cell.length_c   1.000
_cell.angle_alpha   90.00
_cell.angle_beta   90.00
_cell.angle_gamma   90.00
#
_symmetry.space_group_name_H-M   'P 1'
#
loop_
_entity.id
_entity.type
_entity.pdbx_description
1 polymer ?
#
loop_
_entity_poly.entity_id
_entity_poly.type
_entity_poly.pdbx_seq_one_letter_code
_entity_poly.pdbx_strand_id
1 'polypeptide(L)'
;MRTTLAGVCGVVLGASLVAGQQAPTGYDDTPMQPNGRWHIHDGKRPQPRVVSPGPMSPAPAPQDATVLVGAGADRSAWQMMDGGPVTWTMAGGVLETGKGIIRTKAEFTDYQLHVEFATPKEVKGNSQERGNSGVFLNGKFEIQVLDSYQNVTYPDGQAAAMYGQFPPLVNASRPPGEWQAYDIIFTSPRFRAGGVVDTPAIVTVLHNGIVVHNATPFWGPTAHKKIDPYTPDNAKGPIALQDHGNPVRYRNIWIRALERDGE
;
A
#
# COMPACT_ATOMS: atom_id res chain seq x y z
N MET A 1 33.55 5.19 74.55
CA MET A 1 33.48 5.72 73.17
C MET A 1 33.17 4.56 72.25
N ARG A 2 31.90 4.45 71.75
CA ARG A 2 31.47 3.46 70.77
C ARG A 2 31.05 4.19 69.56
N THR A 3 31.75 4.05 68.44
CA THR A 3 31.50 4.63 67.13
C THR A 3 30.58 3.69 66.34
N THR A 4 29.40 4.14 66.04
CA THR A 4 28.43 3.44 65.16
C THR A 4 28.64 3.87 63.69
N LEU A 5 29.00 2.92 62.80
CA LEU A 5 28.98 3.12 61.36
C LEU A 5 27.57 2.92 60.85
N ALA A 6 27.04 3.90 60.18
CA ALA A 6 25.80 3.81 59.43
C ALA A 6 26.11 3.38 57.99
N GLY A 7 25.61 2.22 57.60
CA GLY A 7 25.71 1.72 56.22
C GLY A 7 24.62 2.34 55.37
N VAL A 8 25.03 3.01 54.29
CA VAL A 8 24.13 3.50 53.22
C VAL A 8 23.87 2.39 52.23
N CYS A 9 22.66 1.84 52.21
CA CYS A 9 22.20 0.93 51.17
C CYS A 9 21.79 1.77 49.92
N GLY A 10 22.62 1.73 48.90
CA GLY A 10 22.28 2.30 47.60
C GLY A 10 21.34 1.34 46.83
N VAL A 11 20.10 1.77 46.60
CA VAL A 11 19.16 1.08 45.72
C VAL A 11 19.51 1.44 44.26
N VAL A 12 20.07 0.47 43.55
CA VAL A 12 20.26 0.56 42.08
C VAL A 12 18.95 0.22 41.43
N LEU A 13 18.23 1.27 40.97
CA LEU A 13 17.08 1.10 40.05
C LEU A 13 17.60 0.66 38.68
N GLY A 14 17.50 -0.64 38.42
CA GLY A 14 17.71 -1.19 37.08
C GLY A 14 16.57 -0.75 36.15
N ALA A 15 16.83 0.19 35.26
CA ALA A 15 15.93 0.50 34.16
C ALA A 15 15.98 -0.68 33.19
N SER A 16 14.95 -1.52 33.21
CA SER A 16 14.72 -2.54 32.17
C SER A 16 14.35 -1.82 30.89
N LEU A 17 15.29 -1.72 29.94
CA LEU A 17 14.99 -1.38 28.55
C LEU A 17 14.11 -2.50 27.99
N VAL A 18 12.82 -2.25 27.86
CA VAL A 18 11.94 -3.07 27.04
C VAL A 18 12.40 -2.85 25.61
N ALA A 19 13.21 -3.76 25.08
CA ALA A 19 13.51 -3.80 23.66
C ALA A 19 12.18 -4.01 22.93
N GLY A 20 11.70 -2.99 22.21
CA GLY A 20 10.51 -3.12 21.36
C GLY A 20 10.73 -4.30 20.44
N GLN A 21 9.76 -5.21 20.40
CA GLN A 21 9.79 -6.37 19.53
C GLN A 21 9.75 -5.88 18.08
N GLN A 22 10.78 -6.19 17.29
CA GLN A 22 10.81 -5.80 15.88
C GLN A 22 9.71 -6.51 15.09
N ALA A 23 9.09 -5.81 14.13
CA ALA A 23 8.12 -6.42 13.24
C ALA A 23 8.77 -7.56 12.43
N PRO A 24 8.05 -8.66 12.21
CA PRO A 24 8.58 -9.80 11.48
C PRO A 24 8.88 -9.43 10.02
N THR A 25 9.95 -10.02 9.49
CA THR A 25 10.33 -9.88 8.07
C THR A 25 9.69 -10.94 7.18
N GLY A 26 8.85 -11.80 7.72
CA GLY A 26 8.08 -12.83 7.03
C GLY A 26 7.50 -13.88 7.96
N TYR A 27 6.77 -14.81 7.35
CA TYR A 27 6.05 -15.89 8.03
C TYR A 27 6.31 -17.22 7.30
N ASP A 28 6.24 -18.32 8.02
CA ASP A 28 6.34 -19.68 7.47
C ASP A 28 5.17 -20.59 7.92
N ASP A 29 4.21 -20.03 8.63
CA ASP A 29 3.02 -20.67 9.17
C ASP A 29 1.71 -20.24 8.44
N THR A 30 1.83 -19.47 7.35
CA THR A 30 0.71 -19.01 6.55
C THR A 30 0.39 -20.00 5.42
N PRO A 31 -0.80 -19.92 4.79
CA PRO A 31 -1.11 -20.76 3.65
C PRO A 31 -0.11 -20.62 2.50
N MET A 32 0.10 -21.71 1.77
CA MET A 32 0.86 -21.66 0.53
C MET A 32 0.11 -20.85 -0.53
N GLN A 33 0.84 -20.07 -1.32
CA GLN A 33 0.32 -19.40 -2.50
C GLN A 33 -0.16 -20.42 -3.54
N PRO A 34 -1.13 -20.08 -4.42
CA PRO A 34 -1.69 -21.00 -5.40
C PRO A 34 -0.68 -21.68 -6.33
N ASN A 35 0.47 -21.05 -6.57
CA ASN A 35 1.56 -21.64 -7.36
C ASN A 35 2.41 -22.67 -6.59
N GLY A 36 2.15 -22.88 -5.29
CA GLY A 36 2.83 -23.85 -4.43
C GLY A 36 4.31 -23.58 -4.17
N ARG A 37 4.81 -22.35 -4.43
CA ARG A 37 6.23 -22.04 -4.30
C ARG A 37 6.60 -21.40 -2.95
N TRP A 38 5.75 -20.54 -2.42
CA TRP A 38 6.01 -19.74 -1.24
C TRP A 38 4.79 -19.71 -0.33
N HIS A 39 5.01 -19.54 0.95
CA HIS A 39 3.95 -19.11 1.85
C HIS A 39 3.54 -17.66 1.56
N ILE A 40 2.32 -17.29 1.88
CA ILE A 40 1.90 -15.88 1.84
C ILE A 40 2.77 -15.13 2.86
N HIS A 41 3.42 -14.05 2.43
CA HIS A 41 4.39 -13.30 3.23
C HIS A 41 5.62 -14.10 3.68
N ASP A 42 6.09 -15.03 2.85
CA ASP A 42 7.30 -15.80 3.12
C ASP A 42 8.55 -14.92 3.10
N GLY A 43 9.21 -14.78 4.25
CA GLY A 43 10.45 -14.00 4.38
C GLY A 43 11.67 -14.63 3.70
N LYS A 44 11.59 -15.92 3.33
CA LYS A 44 12.66 -16.65 2.62
C LYS A 44 12.60 -16.44 1.10
N ARG A 45 11.50 -15.86 0.60
CA ARG A 45 11.35 -15.52 -0.81
C ARG A 45 12.42 -14.50 -1.22
N PRO A 46 13.07 -14.63 -2.40
CA PRO A 46 14.10 -13.69 -2.86
C PRO A 46 13.59 -12.24 -2.88
N GLN A 47 14.40 -11.33 -2.33
CA GLN A 47 14.11 -9.91 -2.34
C GLN A 47 14.19 -9.35 -3.76
N PRO A 48 13.27 -8.45 -4.17
CA PRO A 48 13.38 -7.74 -5.43
C PRO A 48 14.71 -6.96 -5.53
N ARG A 49 15.35 -7.05 -6.69
CA ARG A 49 16.57 -6.28 -6.95
C ARG A 49 16.30 -4.79 -6.87
N VAL A 50 17.15 -4.05 -6.16
CA VAL A 50 17.04 -2.59 -6.06
C VAL A 50 17.44 -1.94 -7.38
N VAL A 51 16.62 -1.00 -7.84
CA VAL A 51 16.87 -0.16 -9.00
C VAL A 51 16.63 1.29 -8.63
N SER A 52 17.64 2.14 -8.75
CA SER A 52 17.46 3.58 -8.53
C SER A 52 16.68 4.19 -9.69
N PRO A 53 15.49 4.78 -9.42
CA PRO A 53 14.75 5.45 -10.47
C PRO A 53 15.42 6.77 -10.89
N GLY A 54 15.19 7.19 -12.12
CA GLY A 54 15.52 8.52 -12.59
C GLY A 54 14.79 9.64 -11.82
N PRO A 55 15.01 10.91 -12.15
CA PRO A 55 14.23 12.00 -11.55
C PRO A 55 12.74 11.78 -11.74
N MET A 56 11.93 12.23 -10.77
CA MET A 56 10.49 12.18 -10.90
C MET A 56 10.05 13.14 -12.02
N SER A 57 9.33 12.61 -13.00
CA SER A 57 8.72 13.43 -14.05
C SER A 57 7.34 13.91 -13.61
N PRO A 58 6.98 15.18 -13.87
CA PRO A 58 5.59 15.62 -13.69
C PRO A 58 4.63 14.77 -14.52
N ALA A 59 3.52 14.35 -13.90
CA ALA A 59 2.45 13.61 -14.56
C ALA A 59 1.12 14.35 -14.36
N PRO A 60 0.88 15.46 -15.10
CA PRO A 60 -0.37 16.20 -15.00
C PRO A 60 -1.54 15.29 -15.41
N ALA A 61 -2.70 15.51 -14.79
CA ALA A 61 -3.91 14.79 -15.14
C ALA A 61 -4.27 15.04 -16.62
N PRO A 62 -4.56 14.00 -17.41
CA PRO A 62 -5.14 14.14 -18.75
C PRO A 62 -6.46 14.91 -18.71
N GLN A 63 -6.86 15.52 -19.82
CA GLN A 63 -8.07 16.34 -19.89
C GLN A 63 -9.35 15.54 -19.55
N ASP A 64 -9.37 14.25 -19.86
CA ASP A 64 -10.48 13.32 -19.64
C ASP A 64 -10.35 12.55 -18.30
N ALA A 65 -9.38 12.90 -17.46
CA ALA A 65 -9.22 12.31 -16.15
C ALA A 65 -10.00 13.07 -15.07
N THR A 66 -10.48 12.33 -14.09
CA THR A 66 -11.03 12.88 -12.84
C THR A 66 -9.92 13.06 -11.82
N VAL A 67 -9.69 14.28 -11.34
CA VAL A 67 -8.73 14.59 -10.28
C VAL A 67 -9.36 14.27 -8.93
N LEU A 68 -8.76 13.35 -8.18
CA LEU A 68 -9.22 12.91 -6.87
C LEU A 68 -8.49 13.63 -5.71
N VAL A 69 -7.19 13.93 -5.90
CA VAL A 69 -6.36 14.72 -4.97
C VAL A 69 -5.42 15.59 -5.80
N GLY A 70 -5.46 16.91 -5.61
CA GLY A 70 -4.63 17.84 -6.35
C GLY A 70 -5.09 19.28 -6.22
N ALA A 71 -4.57 20.16 -7.06
CA ALA A 71 -5.01 21.56 -7.10
C ALA A 71 -6.48 21.65 -7.49
N GLY A 72 -7.28 22.32 -6.66
CA GLY A 72 -8.73 22.48 -6.89
C GLY A 72 -9.58 21.28 -6.49
N ALA A 73 -9.01 20.13 -6.17
CA ALA A 73 -9.74 19.00 -5.60
C ALA A 73 -9.98 19.23 -4.10
N ASP A 74 -11.13 18.81 -3.63
CA ASP A 74 -11.50 18.80 -2.22
C ASP A 74 -11.80 17.37 -1.74
N ARG A 75 -12.19 17.23 -0.48
CA ARG A 75 -12.53 15.92 0.10
C ARG A 75 -13.89 15.39 -0.35
N SER A 76 -14.65 16.12 -1.19
CA SER A 76 -16.03 15.75 -1.57
C SER A 76 -16.11 14.43 -2.37
N ALA A 77 -15.03 14.08 -3.10
CA ALA A 77 -14.93 12.82 -3.82
C ALA A 77 -14.75 11.61 -2.90
N TRP A 78 -14.39 11.82 -1.63
CA TRP A 78 -14.01 10.78 -0.68
C TRP A 78 -15.01 10.65 0.47
N GLN A 79 -15.03 9.50 1.11
CA GLN A 79 -15.74 9.20 2.35
C GLN A 79 -14.97 8.16 3.15
N MET A 80 -15.26 8.03 4.45
CA MET A 80 -14.77 6.91 5.25
C MET A 80 -15.39 5.59 4.78
N MET A 81 -14.81 4.45 5.15
CA MET A 81 -15.36 3.13 4.78
C MET A 81 -16.81 2.92 5.25
N ASP A 82 -17.19 3.50 6.38
CA ASP A 82 -18.56 3.47 6.93
C ASP A 82 -19.51 4.48 6.28
N GLY A 83 -19.03 5.25 5.30
CA GLY A 83 -19.79 6.30 4.59
C GLY A 83 -19.75 7.67 5.28
N GLY A 84 -19.10 7.78 6.43
CA GLY A 84 -18.95 9.05 7.16
C GLY A 84 -18.00 10.04 6.47
N PRO A 85 -17.94 11.29 6.99
CA PRO A 85 -17.06 12.33 6.44
C PRO A 85 -15.58 11.97 6.65
N VAL A 86 -14.73 12.33 5.67
CA VAL A 86 -13.28 12.10 5.74
C VAL A 86 -12.66 12.88 6.89
N THR A 87 -11.93 12.17 7.75
CA THR A 87 -11.19 12.72 8.89
C THR A 87 -9.73 13.03 8.55
N TRP A 88 -9.22 12.54 7.43
CA TRP A 88 -7.85 12.81 6.96
C TRP A 88 -7.65 14.30 6.63
N THR A 89 -6.44 14.79 6.85
CA THR A 89 -6.10 16.20 6.55
C THR A 89 -5.88 16.39 5.07
N MET A 90 -6.49 17.43 4.48
CA MET A 90 -6.22 17.83 3.09
C MET A 90 -5.93 19.32 3.05
N ALA A 91 -4.72 19.68 2.64
CA ALA A 91 -4.26 21.06 2.56
C ALA A 91 -3.28 21.23 1.38
N GLY A 92 -3.44 22.33 0.63
CA GLY A 92 -2.53 22.65 -0.48
C GLY A 92 -2.44 21.56 -1.57
N GLY A 93 -3.52 20.82 -1.80
CA GLY A 93 -3.52 19.69 -2.75
C GLY A 93 -2.83 18.43 -2.26
N VAL A 94 -2.47 18.37 -0.98
CA VAL A 94 -1.87 17.20 -0.32
C VAL A 94 -2.87 16.63 0.67
N LEU A 95 -3.07 15.33 0.62
CA LEU A 95 -3.87 14.53 1.55
C LEU A 95 -2.90 13.74 2.45
N GLU A 96 -3.06 13.83 3.77
CA GLU A 96 -2.26 13.08 4.74
C GLU A 96 -3.15 12.08 5.48
N THR A 97 -2.64 10.84 5.65
CA THR A 97 -3.35 9.78 6.34
C THR A 97 -3.74 10.20 7.76
N GLY A 98 -4.97 9.97 8.09
CA GLY A 98 -5.52 10.05 9.43
C GLY A 98 -6.09 8.69 9.83
N LYS A 99 -6.93 8.64 10.85
CA LYS A 99 -7.47 7.38 11.35
C LYS A 99 -8.44 6.73 10.35
N GLY A 100 -8.22 5.45 10.07
CA GLY A 100 -9.09 4.56 9.29
C GLY A 100 -8.87 4.65 7.78
N ILE A 101 -9.65 3.88 7.04
CA ILE A 101 -9.58 3.79 5.57
C ILE A 101 -10.57 4.77 4.95
N ILE A 102 -10.14 5.49 3.92
CA ILE A 102 -11.02 6.30 3.08
C ILE A 102 -11.20 5.64 1.71
N ARG A 103 -12.35 5.91 1.08
CA ARG A 103 -12.64 5.45 -0.27
C ARG A 103 -13.31 6.53 -1.10
N THR A 104 -13.18 6.44 -2.42
CA THR A 104 -13.97 7.29 -3.31
C THR A 104 -15.45 6.95 -3.18
N LYS A 105 -16.32 7.97 -3.39
CA LYS A 105 -17.78 7.75 -3.52
C LYS A 105 -18.12 7.10 -4.85
N ALA A 106 -17.40 7.49 -5.89
CA ALA A 106 -17.51 6.85 -7.20
C ALA A 106 -16.85 5.48 -7.21
N GLU A 107 -17.38 4.58 -8.01
CA GLU A 107 -16.87 3.25 -8.27
C GLU A 107 -16.43 3.13 -9.72
N PHE A 108 -15.42 2.32 -9.95
CA PHE A 108 -14.74 2.18 -11.22
C PHE A 108 -14.64 0.69 -11.62
N THR A 109 -14.42 0.46 -12.90
CA THR A 109 -14.13 -0.85 -13.49
C THR A 109 -12.70 -0.86 -14.04
N ASP A 110 -12.53 -0.62 -15.32
CA ASP A 110 -11.21 -0.58 -15.97
C ASP A 110 -10.73 0.87 -16.02
N TYR A 111 -9.49 1.10 -15.59
CA TYR A 111 -8.97 2.46 -15.51
C TYR A 111 -7.45 2.53 -15.53
N GLN A 112 -6.98 3.71 -15.87
CA GLN A 112 -5.65 4.20 -15.55
C GLN A 112 -5.75 5.05 -14.29
N LEU A 113 -4.87 4.79 -13.32
CA LEU A 113 -4.78 5.52 -12.06
C LEU A 113 -3.35 5.99 -11.86
N HIS A 114 -3.18 7.27 -11.58
CA HIS A 114 -1.91 7.85 -11.12
C HIS A 114 -2.02 8.22 -9.65
N VAL A 115 -1.00 7.88 -8.87
CA VAL A 115 -0.93 8.18 -7.44
C VAL A 115 0.49 8.64 -7.10
N GLU A 116 0.63 9.86 -6.58
CA GLU A 116 1.88 10.26 -5.94
C GLU A 116 1.76 10.15 -4.41
N PHE A 117 2.76 9.54 -3.79
CA PHE A 117 2.82 9.38 -2.34
C PHE A 117 4.21 9.68 -1.79
N ALA A 118 4.29 10.03 -0.50
CA ALA A 118 5.54 10.14 0.23
C ALA A 118 5.38 9.53 1.62
N THR A 119 6.27 8.59 1.95
CA THR A 119 6.35 8.04 3.30
C THR A 119 6.98 9.08 4.26
N PRO A 120 6.77 8.99 5.58
CA PRO A 120 7.37 9.92 6.52
C PRO A 120 8.89 10.01 6.37
N LYS A 121 9.45 11.22 6.41
CA LYS A 121 10.91 11.44 6.36
C LYS A 121 11.62 10.85 7.57
N GLU A 122 11.01 10.94 8.74
CA GLU A 122 11.49 10.32 9.96
C GLU A 122 11.12 8.85 9.96
N VAL A 123 12.13 7.99 9.90
CA VAL A 123 11.97 6.53 9.90
C VAL A 123 11.67 6.06 11.32
N LYS A 124 10.56 5.33 11.49
CA LYS A 124 10.17 4.68 12.74
C LYS A 124 9.89 3.21 12.49
N GLY A 125 10.36 2.33 13.38
CA GLY A 125 10.18 0.89 13.26
C GLY A 125 11.01 0.25 12.14
N ASN A 126 10.63 -0.95 11.77
CA ASN A 126 11.24 -1.78 10.73
C ASN A 126 10.15 -2.54 9.94
N SER A 127 10.54 -3.18 8.85
CA SER A 127 9.64 -4.03 8.05
C SER A 127 8.31 -3.30 7.73
N GLN A 128 7.17 -3.86 8.09
CA GLN A 128 5.84 -3.33 7.83
C GLN A 128 5.42 -2.14 8.71
N GLU A 129 6.22 -1.75 9.68
CA GLU A 129 5.96 -0.56 10.50
C GLU A 129 6.44 0.74 9.86
N ARG A 130 7.21 0.68 8.78
CA ARG A 130 7.83 1.84 8.15
C ARG A 130 6.96 2.45 7.05
N GLY A 131 6.35 3.60 7.33
CA GLY A 131 5.64 4.38 6.32
C GLY A 131 4.61 3.56 5.55
N ASN A 132 3.84 2.75 6.26
CA ASN A 132 2.90 1.78 5.70
C ASN A 132 1.54 2.43 5.37
N SER A 133 1.02 2.09 4.22
CA SER A 133 -0.31 2.41 3.72
C SER A 133 -0.65 1.43 2.59
N GLY A 134 -1.76 1.66 1.84
CA GLY A 134 -2.14 0.85 0.69
C GLY A 134 -3.04 1.61 -0.26
N VAL A 135 -2.90 1.32 -1.56
CA VAL A 135 -3.83 1.76 -2.62
C VAL A 135 -4.66 0.56 -3.03
N PHE A 136 -5.95 0.59 -2.73
CA PHE A 136 -6.87 -0.51 -3.03
C PHE A 136 -7.65 -0.22 -4.31
N LEU A 137 -7.43 -1.03 -5.32
CA LEU A 137 -8.14 -1.05 -6.57
C LEU A 137 -9.47 -1.78 -6.37
N ASN A 138 -10.58 -1.18 -6.81
CA ASN A 138 -11.95 -1.66 -6.53
C ASN A 138 -12.20 -1.94 -5.05
N GLY A 139 -11.47 -1.27 -4.13
CA GLY A 139 -11.54 -1.47 -2.69
C GLY A 139 -11.14 -2.88 -2.21
N LYS A 140 -10.52 -3.69 -3.06
CA LYS A 140 -10.27 -5.12 -2.82
C LYS A 140 -8.86 -5.59 -3.20
N PHE A 141 -8.21 -4.95 -4.17
CA PHE A 141 -6.93 -5.39 -4.72
C PHE A 141 -5.87 -4.36 -4.35
N GLU A 142 -5.06 -4.68 -3.36
CA GLU A 142 -4.08 -3.76 -2.81
C GLU A 142 -2.79 -3.76 -3.61
N ILE A 143 -2.36 -2.56 -3.99
CA ILE A 143 -0.98 -2.24 -4.32
C ILE A 143 -0.35 -1.58 -3.09
N GLN A 144 0.62 -2.26 -2.50
CA GLN A 144 1.22 -1.87 -1.23
C GLN A 144 1.95 -0.52 -1.31
N VAL A 145 1.77 0.31 -0.29
CA VAL A 145 2.57 1.50 -0.02
C VAL A 145 3.40 1.26 1.24
N LEU A 146 4.71 1.36 1.11
CA LEU A 146 5.66 1.13 2.21
C LEU A 146 6.92 1.95 1.99
N ASP A 147 7.59 2.36 3.06
CA ASP A 147 8.99 2.74 2.95
C ASP A 147 9.84 1.49 2.78
N SER A 148 10.11 1.13 1.51
CA SER A 148 10.96 0.00 1.12
C SER A 148 12.40 0.40 0.79
N TYR A 149 12.78 1.65 1.05
CA TYR A 149 14.15 2.11 0.87
C TYR A 149 15.03 1.58 2.01
N GLN A 150 15.99 0.69 1.68
CA GLN A 150 16.87 0.04 2.66
C GLN A 150 16.08 -0.58 3.84
N ASN A 151 14.95 -1.24 3.53
CA ASN A 151 14.06 -1.85 4.50
C ASN A 151 13.77 -3.28 4.10
N VAL A 152 14.16 -4.23 4.96
CA VAL A 152 13.90 -5.66 4.73
C VAL A 152 12.54 -6.03 5.31
N THR A 153 11.70 -6.64 4.46
CA THR A 153 10.40 -7.21 4.81
C THR A 153 10.11 -8.40 3.90
N TYR A 154 9.00 -9.09 4.12
CA TYR A 154 8.57 -10.10 3.16
C TYR A 154 8.32 -9.48 1.77
N PRO A 155 8.83 -10.10 0.68
CA PRO A 155 8.87 -9.49 -0.64
C PRO A 155 7.50 -9.12 -1.22
N ASP A 156 6.46 -9.89 -0.93
CA ASP A 156 5.08 -9.64 -1.35
C ASP A 156 4.32 -8.65 -0.44
N GLY A 157 5.03 -7.93 0.42
CA GLY A 157 4.57 -6.81 1.22
C GLY A 157 5.45 -5.56 1.05
N GLN A 158 6.38 -5.55 0.10
CA GLN A 158 7.15 -4.35 -0.25
C GLN A 158 6.31 -3.31 -0.99
N ALA A 159 6.81 -2.09 -1.10
CA ALA A 159 6.22 -1.06 -1.95
C ALA A 159 5.93 -1.60 -3.36
N ALA A 160 4.76 -1.32 -3.90
CA ALA A 160 4.24 -1.79 -5.17
C ALA A 160 3.97 -3.31 -5.25
N ALA A 161 4.08 -4.09 -4.19
CA ALA A 161 3.63 -5.48 -4.22
C ALA A 161 2.12 -5.56 -4.47
N MET A 162 1.69 -6.56 -5.21
CA MET A 162 0.32 -7.08 -5.15
C MET A 162 0.23 -7.84 -3.83
N TYR A 163 -0.29 -7.18 -2.78
CA TYR A 163 -0.10 -7.58 -1.38
C TYR A 163 -0.44 -9.05 -1.10
N GLY A 164 0.51 -9.78 -0.50
CA GLY A 164 0.39 -11.22 -0.20
C GLY A 164 0.46 -12.15 -1.40
N GLN A 165 0.59 -11.63 -2.63
CA GLN A 165 0.55 -12.44 -3.85
C GLN A 165 1.88 -12.35 -4.62
N PHE A 166 2.19 -11.20 -5.17
CA PHE A 166 3.39 -11.02 -5.99
C PHE A 166 4.25 -9.86 -5.50
N PRO A 167 5.56 -10.06 -5.29
CA PRO A 167 6.49 -8.96 -5.11
C PRO A 167 6.62 -8.16 -6.40
N PRO A 168 7.05 -6.89 -6.33
CA PRO A 168 7.43 -6.15 -7.51
C PRO A 168 8.64 -6.81 -8.19
N LEU A 169 8.74 -6.70 -9.51
CA LEU A 169 9.90 -7.20 -10.28
C LEU A 169 11.23 -6.59 -9.81
N VAL A 170 11.18 -5.35 -9.36
CA VAL A 170 12.32 -4.62 -8.79
C VAL A 170 11.83 -3.69 -7.68
N ASN A 171 12.67 -3.40 -6.69
CA ASN A 171 12.44 -2.34 -5.72
C ASN A 171 12.95 -1.01 -6.28
N ALA A 172 12.02 -0.15 -6.72
CA ALA A 172 12.29 1.17 -7.29
C ALA A 172 12.01 2.32 -6.29
N SER A 173 12.05 2.03 -4.99
CA SER A 173 11.73 2.99 -3.94
C SER A 173 12.77 4.12 -3.84
N ARG A 174 12.27 5.34 -3.59
CA ARG A 174 13.07 6.50 -3.22
C ARG A 174 13.26 6.56 -1.70
N PRO A 175 14.23 7.35 -1.20
CA PRO A 175 14.36 7.60 0.22
C PRO A 175 13.07 8.09 0.88
N PRO A 176 12.84 7.80 2.18
CA PRO A 176 11.69 8.29 2.92
C PRO A 176 11.62 9.83 2.91
N GLY A 177 10.42 10.36 2.81
CA GLY A 177 10.16 11.80 2.67
C GLY A 177 10.15 12.30 1.23
N GLU A 178 10.75 11.59 0.28
CA GLU A 178 10.68 11.92 -1.13
C GLU A 178 9.35 11.45 -1.75
N TRP A 179 8.88 12.21 -2.74
CA TRP A 179 7.70 11.83 -3.51
C TRP A 179 8.01 10.68 -4.46
N GLN A 180 7.08 9.75 -4.54
CA GLN A 180 7.11 8.56 -5.40
C GLN A 180 5.81 8.48 -6.17
N ALA A 181 5.80 7.80 -7.30
CA ALA A 181 4.62 7.66 -8.13
C ALA A 181 4.33 6.20 -8.47
N TYR A 182 3.06 5.85 -8.46
CA TYR A 182 2.51 4.69 -9.13
C TYR A 182 1.70 5.13 -10.34
N ASP A 183 1.99 4.55 -11.49
CA ASP A 183 1.13 4.55 -12.67
C ASP A 183 0.55 3.15 -12.82
N ILE A 184 -0.76 3.04 -12.69
CA ILE A 184 -1.48 1.77 -12.60
C ILE A 184 -2.47 1.67 -13.76
N ILE A 185 -2.42 0.58 -14.50
CA ILE A 185 -3.44 0.18 -15.47
C ILE A 185 -4.14 -1.04 -14.89
N PHE A 186 -5.42 -0.91 -14.60
CA PHE A 186 -6.20 -1.96 -13.96
C PHE A 186 -7.37 -2.38 -14.84
N THR A 187 -7.52 -3.69 -15.01
CA THR A 187 -8.68 -4.33 -15.63
C THR A 187 -9.39 -5.16 -14.57
N SER A 188 -10.65 -4.85 -14.34
CA SER A 188 -11.50 -5.55 -13.36
C SER A 188 -11.75 -6.99 -13.77
N PRO A 189 -12.04 -7.88 -12.82
CA PRO A 189 -12.41 -9.25 -13.13
C PRO A 189 -13.76 -9.30 -13.85
N ARG A 190 -13.93 -10.31 -14.70
CA ARG A 190 -15.18 -10.62 -15.40
C ARG A 190 -15.74 -11.93 -14.91
N PHE A 191 -17.06 -12.03 -14.91
CA PHE A 191 -17.80 -13.18 -14.36
C PHE A 191 -18.81 -13.72 -15.38
N ARG A 192 -18.92 -15.04 -15.43
CA ARG A 192 -20.00 -15.74 -16.13
C ARG A 192 -21.24 -15.82 -15.27
N ALA A 193 -22.33 -16.29 -15.89
CA ALA A 193 -23.54 -16.65 -15.15
C ALA A 193 -23.21 -17.60 -13.99
N GLY A 194 -23.83 -17.38 -12.84
CA GLY A 194 -23.57 -18.13 -11.61
C GLY A 194 -22.34 -17.63 -10.80
N GLY A 195 -21.73 -16.50 -11.18
CA GLY A 195 -20.67 -15.86 -10.39
C GLY A 195 -19.28 -16.50 -10.54
N VAL A 196 -19.10 -17.36 -11.51
CA VAL A 196 -17.80 -17.98 -11.81
C VAL A 196 -16.90 -16.97 -12.50
N VAL A 197 -15.67 -16.79 -12.01
CA VAL A 197 -14.67 -15.94 -12.64
C VAL A 197 -14.40 -16.43 -14.07
N ASP A 198 -14.54 -15.54 -15.03
CA ASP A 198 -14.17 -15.76 -16.42
C ASP A 198 -12.76 -15.21 -16.71
N THR A 199 -12.51 -14.00 -16.29
CA THR A 199 -11.20 -13.35 -16.38
C THR A 199 -10.85 -12.76 -15.02
N PRO A 200 -9.68 -13.06 -14.45
CA PRO A 200 -9.25 -12.45 -13.19
C PRO A 200 -9.00 -10.94 -13.35
N ALA A 201 -8.91 -10.22 -12.23
CA ALA A 201 -8.37 -8.86 -12.25
C ALA A 201 -6.91 -8.88 -12.73
N ILE A 202 -6.55 -7.92 -13.59
CA ILE A 202 -5.20 -7.81 -14.17
C ILE A 202 -4.66 -6.42 -13.89
N VAL A 203 -3.38 -6.35 -13.53
CA VAL A 203 -2.73 -5.06 -13.26
C VAL A 203 -1.38 -4.94 -13.96
N THR A 204 -1.12 -3.74 -14.49
CA THR A 204 0.22 -3.26 -14.83
C THR A 204 0.54 -2.10 -13.91
N VAL A 205 1.71 -2.13 -13.26
CA VAL A 205 2.15 -1.07 -12.35
C VAL A 205 3.54 -0.61 -12.74
N LEU A 206 3.69 0.70 -12.88
CA LEU A 206 4.99 1.36 -12.91
C LEU A 206 5.20 2.02 -11.54
N HIS A 207 6.36 1.80 -10.94
CA HIS A 207 6.81 2.50 -9.74
C HIS A 207 7.95 3.43 -10.12
N ASN A 208 7.75 4.73 -9.98
CA ASN A 208 8.71 5.77 -10.38
C ASN A 208 9.16 5.62 -11.86
N GLY A 209 8.22 5.26 -12.76
CA GLY A 209 8.47 5.06 -14.19
C GLY A 209 9.07 3.70 -14.56
N ILE A 210 9.34 2.82 -13.60
CA ILE A 210 9.89 1.47 -13.84
C ILE A 210 8.77 0.44 -13.71
N VAL A 211 8.61 -0.41 -14.73
CA VAL A 211 7.60 -1.50 -14.71
C VAL A 211 7.93 -2.48 -13.59
N VAL A 212 7.01 -2.64 -12.66
CA VAL A 212 7.12 -3.57 -11.52
C VAL A 212 6.10 -4.70 -11.56
N HIS A 213 4.99 -4.51 -12.29
CA HIS A 213 4.07 -5.57 -12.71
C HIS A 213 3.66 -5.32 -14.16
N ASN A 214 3.60 -6.37 -14.97
CA ASN A 214 3.26 -6.28 -16.38
C ASN A 214 2.12 -7.27 -16.68
N ALA A 215 0.90 -6.76 -16.87
CA ALA A 215 -0.31 -7.53 -17.11
C ALA A 215 -0.44 -8.75 -16.16
N THR A 216 -0.14 -8.55 -14.87
CA THR A 216 -0.11 -9.62 -13.88
C THR A 216 -1.51 -9.88 -13.34
N PRO A 217 -2.05 -11.11 -13.41
CA PRO A 217 -3.34 -11.44 -12.84
C PRO A 217 -3.26 -11.58 -11.32
N PHE A 218 -4.26 -11.06 -10.60
CA PHE A 218 -4.49 -11.38 -9.21
C PHE A 218 -5.05 -12.80 -9.06
N TRP A 219 -4.68 -13.49 -8.00
CA TRP A 219 -5.31 -14.76 -7.63
C TRP A 219 -6.68 -14.59 -6.95
N GLY A 220 -6.98 -13.39 -6.49
CA GLY A 220 -8.20 -12.97 -5.80
C GLY A 220 -7.99 -11.65 -5.08
N PRO A 221 -8.98 -11.13 -4.34
CA PRO A 221 -8.81 -9.99 -3.45
C PRO A 221 -7.66 -10.19 -2.47
N THR A 222 -6.93 -9.11 -2.18
CA THR A 222 -5.79 -9.13 -1.27
C THR A 222 -6.25 -9.07 0.18
N ALA A 223 -5.57 -9.81 1.07
CA ALA A 223 -5.79 -9.76 2.49
C ALA A 223 -4.53 -10.19 3.26
N HIS A 224 -4.43 -9.80 4.54
CA HIS A 224 -3.32 -10.24 5.37
C HIS A 224 -3.34 -11.75 5.60
N LYS A 225 -2.26 -12.43 5.27
CA LYS A 225 -2.03 -13.88 5.47
C LYS A 225 -3.03 -14.82 4.76
N LYS A 226 -3.81 -14.32 3.81
CA LYS A 226 -4.74 -15.14 3.01
C LYS A 226 -4.98 -14.52 1.64
N ILE A 227 -5.59 -15.30 0.76
CA ILE A 227 -6.12 -14.85 -0.53
C ILE A 227 -7.61 -15.15 -0.50
N ASP A 228 -8.44 -14.10 -0.61
CA ASP A 228 -9.88 -14.27 -0.64
C ASP A 228 -10.34 -14.73 -2.05
N PRO A 229 -11.40 -15.55 -2.14
CA PRO A 229 -11.94 -15.97 -3.41
C PRO A 229 -12.59 -14.78 -4.15
N TYR A 230 -12.59 -14.85 -5.47
CA TYR A 230 -13.35 -13.92 -6.29
C TYR A 230 -14.85 -14.03 -6.06
N THR A 231 -15.52 -12.88 -6.04
CA THR A 231 -16.97 -12.76 -6.03
C THR A 231 -17.41 -11.72 -7.08
N PRO A 232 -18.65 -11.78 -7.60
CA PRO A 232 -19.12 -10.77 -8.57
C PRO A 232 -19.00 -9.32 -8.10
N ASP A 233 -19.02 -9.07 -6.79
CA ASP A 233 -18.83 -7.75 -6.19
C ASP A 233 -17.42 -7.17 -6.42
N ASN A 234 -16.49 -7.99 -6.91
CA ASN A 234 -15.15 -7.53 -7.24
C ASN A 234 -15.07 -6.83 -8.62
N ALA A 235 -16.10 -6.97 -9.46
CA ALA A 235 -16.12 -6.46 -10.84
C ALA A 235 -16.11 -4.92 -10.91
N LYS A 236 -16.53 -4.26 -9.84
CA LYS A 236 -16.58 -2.79 -9.73
C LYS A 236 -16.35 -2.39 -8.28
N GLY A 237 -15.76 -1.23 -8.08
CA GLY A 237 -15.56 -0.72 -6.73
C GLY A 237 -14.81 0.60 -6.67
N PRO A 238 -14.67 1.16 -5.46
CA PRO A 238 -14.00 2.43 -5.23
C PRO A 238 -12.47 2.27 -5.25
N ILE A 239 -11.77 3.38 -5.43
CA ILE A 239 -10.37 3.49 -5.00
C ILE A 239 -10.36 3.75 -3.50
N ALA A 240 -9.57 2.99 -2.74
CA ALA A 240 -9.43 3.25 -1.31
C ALA A 240 -7.96 3.45 -0.91
N LEU A 241 -7.76 4.23 0.14
CA LEU A 241 -6.44 4.50 0.74
C LEU A 241 -6.48 4.09 2.21
N GLN A 242 -5.42 3.41 2.65
CA GLN A 242 -5.34 2.83 3.99
C GLN A 242 -4.57 3.73 4.95
N ASP A 243 -5.06 3.86 6.17
CA ASP A 243 -4.26 4.21 7.34
C ASP A 243 -3.69 2.93 7.98
N HIS A 244 -2.40 2.95 8.25
CA HIS A 244 -1.69 1.91 9.01
C HIS A 244 -0.89 2.51 10.18
N GLY A 245 -1.32 3.66 10.69
CA GLY A 245 -0.68 4.36 11.81
C GLY A 245 0.57 5.17 11.43
N ASN A 246 0.84 5.38 10.14
CA ASN A 246 1.95 6.17 9.65
C ASN A 246 1.44 7.39 8.85
N PRO A 247 1.99 8.60 9.04
CA PRO A 247 1.55 9.80 8.33
C PRO A 247 2.10 9.82 6.88
N VAL A 248 1.55 8.92 6.05
CA VAL A 248 1.81 8.89 4.60
C VAL A 248 1.06 10.03 3.93
N ARG A 249 1.70 10.71 3.01
CA ARG A 249 1.13 11.82 2.26
C ARG A 249 0.87 11.40 0.83
N TYR A 250 -0.26 11.89 0.28
CA TYR A 250 -0.69 11.67 -1.09
C TYR A 250 -0.92 13.00 -1.79
N ARG A 251 -0.64 13.06 -3.09
CA ARG A 251 -0.97 14.20 -3.96
C ARG A 251 -1.13 13.72 -5.39
N ASN A 252 -1.60 14.59 -6.26
CA ASN A 252 -1.70 14.33 -7.70
C ASN A 252 -2.29 12.93 -7.98
N ILE A 253 -3.44 12.62 -7.34
CA ILE A 253 -4.20 11.41 -7.64
C ILE A 253 -5.24 11.75 -8.69
N TRP A 254 -5.17 11.06 -9.81
CA TRP A 254 -6.18 11.15 -10.85
C TRP A 254 -6.49 9.79 -11.46
N ILE A 255 -7.72 9.63 -11.91
CA ILE A 255 -8.21 8.40 -12.52
C ILE A 255 -8.86 8.70 -13.86
N ARG A 256 -8.64 7.83 -14.83
CA ARG A 256 -9.21 7.90 -16.17
C ARG A 256 -9.81 6.56 -16.51
N ALA A 257 -11.09 6.52 -16.85
CA ALA A 257 -11.75 5.30 -17.31
C ALA A 257 -11.12 4.81 -18.63
N LEU A 258 -11.01 3.49 -18.78
CA LEU A 258 -10.59 2.83 -20.02
C LEU A 258 -11.84 2.24 -20.68
N GLU A 259 -12.71 3.14 -21.17
CA GLU A 259 -13.89 2.72 -21.92
C GLU A 259 -13.47 2.27 -23.31
N ARG A 260 -14.02 1.14 -23.74
CA ARG A 260 -13.93 0.72 -25.14
C ARG A 260 -15.22 1.07 -25.81
N ASP A 261 -15.13 1.78 -26.93
CA ASP A 261 -16.31 2.11 -27.74
C ASP A 261 -17.05 0.81 -28.13
N GLY A 262 -18.29 0.68 -27.68
CA GLY A 262 -19.17 -0.43 -28.04
C GLY A 262 -19.26 -1.61 -27.07
N GLU A 263 -18.73 -1.51 -25.85
CA GLU A 263 -18.94 -2.51 -24.77
C GLU A 263 -19.85 -1.97 -23.68
#